data_82c4e54b7851c03f8649cc9c6029d92c
#
_entry.id   82c4e54b7851c03f8649cc9c6029d92c
#
_cell.length_a   1.000
_cell.length_b   1.000
_cell.length_c   1.000
_cell.angle_alpha   90.00
_cell.angle_beta   90.00
_cell.angle_gamma   90.00
#
_symmetry.space_group_name_H-M   'P 1'
#
loop_
_entity.id
_entity.type
_entity.pdbx_description
1 polymer ?
#
loop_
_entity_poly.entity_id
_entity_poly.type
_entity_poly.pdbx_seq_one_letter_code
_entity_poly.pdbx_strand_id
1 'polypeptide(L)'
;KELPRTSQIMYPKDIGFVLINMGIGEGQCVVEAGTGSGALTAALAFAVGSTGSVISYDQREEMQRMARKNLARLELDPRVTFKLRDIAEGFDETGVDALFLDVPNPFDYIAQVRRALKFGGYFGAILPTANQVERLLSALRQNDFGFVDVCELILRYYKSEPERFRPVDRMVAH
;
A
#
# COMPACT_ATOMS: atom_id res chain seq x y z
N LYS A 1 -20.06 -20.58 -13.49
CA LYS A 1 -18.66 -20.17 -13.74
C LYS A 1 -18.46 -18.89 -12.96
N GLU A 2 -17.86 -19.01 -11.77
CA GLU A 2 -17.42 -17.85 -11.00
C GLU A 2 -16.26 -17.19 -11.74
N LEU A 3 -16.42 -15.91 -12.03
CA LEU A 3 -15.32 -15.08 -12.51
C LEU A 3 -14.25 -15.04 -11.41
N PRO A 4 -12.97 -15.21 -11.73
CA PRO A 4 -11.90 -15.04 -10.72
C PRO A 4 -12.04 -13.63 -10.15
N ARG A 5 -12.10 -13.51 -8.81
CA ARG A 5 -12.08 -12.23 -8.10
C ARG A 5 -10.76 -11.56 -8.45
N THR A 6 -10.83 -10.57 -9.32
CA THR A 6 -9.76 -9.61 -9.52
C THR A 6 -9.38 -9.03 -8.16
N SER A 7 -8.08 -8.87 -7.91
CA SER A 7 -7.53 -8.35 -6.66
C SER A 7 -8.34 -7.16 -6.15
N GLN A 8 -8.64 -7.17 -4.86
CA GLN A 8 -9.38 -6.10 -4.19
C GLN A 8 -8.57 -4.81 -4.32
N ILE A 9 -9.14 -3.80 -4.97
CA ILE A 9 -8.48 -2.51 -5.19
C ILE A 9 -8.57 -1.74 -3.87
N MET A 10 -7.45 -1.16 -3.43
CA MET A 10 -7.44 -0.27 -2.27
C MET A 10 -8.30 0.97 -2.57
N TYR A 11 -9.21 1.31 -1.66
CA TYR A 11 -10.10 2.47 -1.85
C TYR A 11 -9.38 3.80 -1.62
N PRO A 12 -9.84 4.89 -2.26
CA PRO A 12 -9.22 6.22 -2.10
C PRO A 12 -9.12 6.68 -0.64
N LYS A 13 -10.07 6.30 0.24
CA LYS A 13 -10.01 6.62 1.67
C LYS A 13 -8.80 6.00 2.35
N ASP A 14 -8.46 4.73 2.00
CA ASP A 14 -7.35 3.99 2.56
C ASP A 14 -6.02 4.50 2.00
N ILE A 15 -5.97 4.76 0.69
CA ILE A 15 -4.81 5.38 0.04
C ILE A 15 -4.48 6.74 0.69
N GLY A 16 -5.47 7.61 0.86
CA GLY A 16 -5.28 8.92 1.50
C GLY A 16 -4.78 8.78 2.93
N PHE A 17 -5.31 7.84 3.69
CA PHE A 17 -4.86 7.54 5.05
C PHE A 17 -3.40 7.06 5.08
N VAL A 18 -3.03 6.12 4.19
CA VAL A 18 -1.66 5.63 4.06
C VAL A 18 -0.69 6.76 3.76
N LEU A 19 -0.97 7.60 2.76
CA LEU A 19 -0.10 8.71 2.37
C LEU A 19 0.16 9.66 3.56
N ILE A 20 -0.89 10.04 4.29
CA ILE A 20 -0.77 11.01 5.38
C ILE A 20 -0.09 10.40 6.61
N ASN A 21 -0.51 9.20 7.03
CA ASN A 21 0.02 8.60 8.27
C ASN A 21 1.43 8.04 8.12
N MET A 22 1.84 7.65 6.93
CA MET A 22 3.22 7.28 6.63
C MET A 22 4.10 8.49 6.24
N GLY A 23 3.55 9.71 6.31
CA GLY A 23 4.28 10.95 6.01
C GLY A 23 4.86 10.97 4.59
N ILE A 24 4.17 10.35 3.62
CA ILE A 24 4.68 10.25 2.24
C ILE A 24 4.54 11.58 1.53
N GLY A 25 5.65 12.10 1.04
CA GLY A 25 5.72 13.40 0.40
C GLY A 25 6.89 13.54 -0.57
N GLU A 26 7.06 14.75 -1.10
CA GLU A 26 8.03 15.04 -2.15
C GLU A 26 9.48 14.69 -1.76
N GLY A 27 10.21 14.11 -2.71
CA GLY A 27 11.61 13.74 -2.56
C GLY A 27 11.87 12.41 -1.86
N GLN A 28 10.84 11.71 -1.39
CA GLN A 28 11.01 10.45 -0.68
C GLN A 28 11.18 9.27 -1.63
N CYS A 29 11.89 8.25 -1.12
CA CYS A 29 12.01 6.93 -1.72
C CYS A 29 11.06 5.96 -1.02
N VAL A 30 10.08 5.46 -1.73
CA VAL A 30 9.04 4.57 -1.18
C VAL A 30 9.06 3.22 -1.89
N VAL A 31 9.01 2.15 -1.11
CA VAL A 31 8.85 0.78 -1.62
C VAL A 31 7.42 0.31 -1.37
N GLU A 32 6.85 -0.34 -2.37
CA GLU A 32 5.56 -1.02 -2.32
C GLU A 32 5.73 -2.47 -2.75
N ALA A 33 5.05 -3.40 -2.09
CA ALA A 33 4.89 -4.75 -2.62
C ALA A 33 3.42 -5.15 -2.66
N GLY A 34 3.03 -5.72 -3.81
CA GLY A 34 1.64 -5.93 -4.20
C GLY A 34 1.16 -4.83 -5.15
N THR A 35 1.84 -4.67 -6.29
CA THR A 35 1.53 -3.64 -7.31
C THR A 35 0.06 -3.63 -7.72
N GLY A 36 -0.54 -4.81 -7.87
CA GLY A 36 -1.94 -4.95 -8.31
C GLY A 36 -2.24 -4.17 -9.59
N SER A 37 -3.31 -3.37 -9.57
CA SER A 37 -3.68 -2.49 -10.68
C SER A 37 -2.83 -1.22 -10.80
N GLY A 38 -1.97 -0.94 -9.81
CA GLY A 38 -1.18 0.28 -9.71
C GLY A 38 -1.92 1.47 -9.09
N ALA A 39 -3.03 1.24 -8.40
CA ALA A 39 -3.80 2.35 -7.79
C ALA A 39 -3.01 3.04 -6.67
N LEU A 40 -2.46 2.27 -5.72
CA LEU A 40 -1.59 2.81 -4.69
C LEU A 40 -0.29 3.33 -5.31
N THR A 41 0.32 2.57 -6.23
CA THR A 41 1.56 2.98 -6.94
C THR A 41 1.42 4.37 -7.57
N ALA A 42 0.28 4.65 -8.23
CA ALA A 42 0.02 5.96 -8.84
C ALA A 42 -0.10 7.07 -7.79
N ALA A 43 -0.76 6.81 -6.68
CA ALA A 43 -0.89 7.79 -5.60
C ALA A 43 0.45 8.07 -4.91
N LEU A 44 1.26 7.03 -4.69
CA LEU A 44 2.63 7.16 -4.18
C LEU A 44 3.49 7.99 -5.15
N ALA A 45 3.48 7.65 -6.46
CA ALA A 45 4.25 8.36 -7.47
C ALA A 45 3.83 9.84 -7.61
N PHE A 46 2.54 10.14 -7.41
CA PHE A 46 2.08 11.52 -7.35
C PHE A 46 2.62 12.24 -6.11
N ALA A 47 2.54 11.61 -4.93
CA ALA A 47 2.93 12.20 -3.66
C ALA A 47 4.43 12.45 -3.53
N VAL A 48 5.28 11.55 -4.03
CA VAL A 48 6.75 11.70 -3.96
C VAL A 48 7.28 12.76 -4.93
N GLY A 49 6.46 13.26 -5.84
CA GLY A 49 6.82 14.33 -6.75
C GLY A 49 7.90 13.94 -7.77
N SER A 50 8.51 14.96 -8.40
CA SER A 50 9.52 14.77 -9.44
C SER A 50 10.91 14.43 -8.90
N THR A 51 11.15 14.66 -7.63
CA THR A 51 12.43 14.46 -6.93
C THR A 51 12.45 13.16 -6.11
N GLY A 52 11.30 12.52 -5.92
CA GLY A 52 11.16 11.24 -5.23
C GLY A 52 11.09 10.04 -6.20
N SER A 53 10.99 8.86 -5.62
CA SER A 53 10.91 7.60 -6.38
C SER A 53 10.03 6.57 -5.69
N VAL A 54 9.38 5.73 -6.48
CA VAL A 54 8.61 4.57 -6.03
C VAL A 54 9.21 3.31 -6.64
N ILE A 55 9.42 2.30 -5.82
CA ILE A 55 9.81 0.97 -6.29
C ILE A 55 8.68 0.01 -5.98
N SER A 56 8.08 -0.58 -7.00
CA SER A 56 6.91 -1.45 -6.86
C SER A 56 7.23 -2.89 -7.25
N TYR A 57 7.07 -3.78 -6.28
CA TYR A 57 7.32 -5.21 -6.41
C TYR A 57 6.02 -6.00 -6.61
N ASP A 58 6.00 -6.93 -7.54
CA ASP A 58 4.96 -7.95 -7.69
C ASP A 58 5.56 -9.20 -8.35
N GLN A 59 5.02 -10.37 -8.01
CA GLN A 59 5.40 -11.64 -8.62
C GLN A 59 4.66 -11.90 -9.94
N ARG A 60 3.58 -11.18 -10.21
CA ARG A 60 2.67 -11.38 -11.34
C ARG A 60 2.96 -10.35 -12.43
N GLU A 61 3.52 -10.82 -13.53
CA GLU A 61 3.87 -9.97 -14.67
C GLU A 61 2.66 -9.22 -15.26
N GLU A 62 1.49 -9.88 -15.30
CA GLU A 62 0.25 -9.27 -15.81
C GLU A 62 -0.19 -8.06 -14.97
N MET A 63 0.01 -8.09 -13.65
CA MET A 63 -0.29 -6.97 -12.77
C MET A 63 0.64 -5.80 -13.04
N GLN A 64 1.94 -6.04 -13.12
CA GLN A 64 2.90 -4.99 -13.45
C GLN A 64 2.65 -4.38 -14.84
N ARG A 65 2.28 -5.19 -15.82
CA ARG A 65 1.92 -4.71 -17.16
C ARG A 65 0.70 -3.78 -17.12
N MET A 66 -0.32 -4.17 -16.35
CA MET A 66 -1.51 -3.35 -16.14
C MET A 66 -1.15 -2.02 -15.44
N ALA A 67 -0.39 -2.08 -14.34
CA ALA A 67 0.04 -0.91 -13.59
C ALA A 67 0.87 0.06 -14.45
N ARG A 68 1.86 -0.44 -15.20
CA ARG A 68 2.64 0.38 -16.15
C ARG A 68 1.76 1.14 -17.14
N LYS A 69 0.76 0.45 -17.73
CA LYS A 69 -0.18 1.07 -18.66
C LYS A 69 -1.03 2.16 -17.98
N ASN A 70 -1.44 1.95 -16.73
CA ASN A 70 -2.22 2.92 -15.99
C ASN A 70 -1.39 4.14 -15.60
N LEU A 71 -0.15 3.94 -15.14
CA LEU A 71 0.75 5.03 -14.77
C LEU A 71 1.20 5.87 -15.99
N ALA A 72 1.47 5.24 -17.13
CA ALA A 72 1.80 5.95 -18.36
C ALA A 72 0.69 6.90 -18.83
N ARG A 73 -0.58 6.53 -18.63
CA ARG A 73 -1.73 7.43 -18.92
C ARG A 73 -1.79 8.64 -18.01
N LEU A 74 -1.17 8.57 -16.83
CA LEU A 74 -1.11 9.63 -15.83
C LEU A 74 0.22 10.39 -15.88
N GLU A 75 1.14 10.01 -16.77
CA GLU A 75 2.49 10.55 -16.87
C GLU A 75 3.31 10.42 -15.56
N LEU A 76 3.04 9.34 -14.81
CA LEU A 76 3.69 9.05 -13.53
C LEU A 76 4.75 7.93 -13.62
N ASP A 77 4.81 7.23 -14.74
CA ASP A 77 5.74 6.12 -14.98
C ASP A 77 7.23 6.48 -14.81
N PRO A 78 7.72 7.70 -15.12
CA PRO A 78 9.12 8.03 -14.89
C PRO A 78 9.55 8.00 -13.42
N ARG A 79 8.60 8.07 -12.49
CA ARG A 79 8.87 8.06 -11.03
C ARG A 79 8.86 6.66 -10.43
N VAL A 80 8.53 5.63 -11.23
CA VAL A 80 8.27 4.27 -10.72
C VAL A 80 9.21 3.26 -11.38
N THR A 81 9.91 2.53 -10.53
CA THR A 81 10.67 1.33 -10.93
C THR A 81 9.88 0.10 -10.56
N PHE A 82 9.51 -0.70 -11.54
CA PHE A 82 8.81 -1.97 -11.31
C PHE A 82 9.80 -3.12 -11.27
N LYS A 83 9.68 -3.97 -10.24
CA LYS A 83 10.50 -5.17 -10.05
C LYS A 83 9.64 -6.41 -10.00
N LEU A 84 9.81 -7.29 -10.99
CA LEU A 84 9.17 -8.60 -11.04
C LEU A 84 9.97 -9.57 -10.18
N ARG A 85 9.57 -9.70 -8.90
CA ARG A 85 10.30 -10.51 -7.92
C ARG A 85 9.38 -10.90 -6.75
N ASP A 86 9.68 -12.06 -6.17
CA ASP A 86 9.17 -12.45 -4.85
C ASP A 86 9.96 -11.70 -3.76
N ILE A 87 9.26 -10.98 -2.89
CA ILE A 87 9.87 -10.26 -1.77
C ILE A 87 10.43 -11.19 -0.67
N ALA A 88 10.15 -12.49 -0.74
CA ALA A 88 10.85 -13.48 0.07
C ALA A 88 12.37 -13.48 -0.17
N GLU A 89 12.80 -13.12 -1.39
CA GLU A 89 14.22 -12.93 -1.75
C GLU A 89 14.81 -11.64 -1.17
N GLY A 90 13.97 -10.77 -0.60
CA GLY A 90 14.34 -9.46 -0.08
C GLY A 90 14.13 -8.33 -1.08
N PHE A 91 14.40 -7.11 -0.59
CA PHE A 91 14.39 -5.89 -1.38
C PHE A 91 15.83 -5.55 -1.78
N ASP A 92 16.02 -4.95 -2.97
CA ASP A 92 17.34 -4.47 -3.40
C ASP A 92 17.71 -3.16 -2.71
N GLU A 93 16.68 -2.41 -2.28
CA GLU A 93 16.82 -1.10 -1.67
C GLU A 93 17.17 -1.19 -0.19
N THR A 94 17.91 -0.17 0.25
CA THR A 94 18.19 0.09 1.67
C THR A 94 18.04 1.58 1.96
N GLY A 95 17.67 1.90 3.21
CA GLY A 95 17.52 3.29 3.62
C GLY A 95 16.30 4.01 3.04
N VAL A 96 15.25 3.26 2.62
CA VAL A 96 14.02 3.85 2.09
C VAL A 96 13.20 4.53 3.19
N ASP A 97 12.48 5.58 2.82
CA ASP A 97 11.71 6.42 3.73
C ASP A 97 10.45 5.72 4.24
N ALA A 98 9.79 4.98 3.37
CA ALA A 98 8.57 4.25 3.68
C ALA A 98 8.49 2.94 2.88
N LEU A 99 7.82 1.94 3.47
CA LEU A 99 7.57 0.65 2.82
C LEU A 99 6.16 0.18 3.13
N PHE A 100 5.38 -0.15 2.10
CA PHE A 100 4.01 -0.63 2.22
C PHE A 100 3.83 -2.03 1.64
N LEU A 101 3.16 -2.91 2.39
CA LEU A 101 2.86 -4.28 1.95
C LEU A 101 1.36 -4.50 1.78
N ASP A 102 0.94 -4.78 0.54
CA ASP A 102 -0.39 -5.30 0.18
C ASP A 102 -0.22 -6.72 -0.37
N VAL A 103 0.19 -7.62 0.49
CA VAL A 103 0.45 -9.03 0.18
C VAL A 103 -0.27 -9.94 1.19
N PRO A 104 -0.56 -11.21 0.85
CA PRO A 104 -1.35 -12.09 1.72
C PRO A 104 -0.77 -12.32 3.12
N ASN A 105 0.56 -12.37 3.25
CA ASN A 105 1.25 -12.73 4.48
C ASN A 105 2.38 -11.74 4.81
N PRO A 106 2.11 -10.44 5.08
CA PRO A 106 3.16 -9.45 5.29
C PRO A 106 4.04 -9.76 6.51
N PHE A 107 3.53 -10.49 7.49
CA PHE A 107 4.27 -10.93 8.70
C PHE A 107 5.46 -11.85 8.38
N ASP A 108 5.49 -12.52 7.23
CA ASP A 108 6.59 -13.39 6.83
C ASP A 108 7.81 -12.59 6.30
N TYR A 109 7.64 -11.30 6.01
CA TYR A 109 8.63 -10.46 5.35
C TYR A 109 9.19 -9.32 6.22
N ILE A 110 8.86 -9.27 7.52
CA ILE A 110 9.23 -8.13 8.38
C ILE A 110 10.74 -7.99 8.55
N ALA A 111 11.49 -9.10 8.53
CA ALA A 111 12.95 -9.04 8.56
C ALA A 111 13.54 -8.40 7.29
N GLN A 112 12.95 -8.64 6.11
CA GLN A 112 13.32 -7.98 4.86
C GLN A 112 12.94 -6.49 4.88
N VAL A 113 11.74 -6.16 5.37
CA VAL A 113 11.28 -4.78 5.56
C VAL A 113 12.26 -4.01 6.48
N ARG A 114 12.64 -4.62 7.61
CA ARG A 114 13.57 -3.99 8.57
C ARG A 114 14.93 -3.65 7.96
N ARG A 115 15.43 -4.47 7.04
CA ARG A 115 16.69 -4.22 6.32
C ARG A 115 16.57 -3.13 5.26
N ALA A 116 15.41 -3.01 4.62
CA ALA A 116 15.17 -2.02 3.57
C ALA A 116 14.91 -0.62 4.12
N LEU A 117 14.18 -0.51 5.25
CA LEU A 117 13.83 0.78 5.84
C LEU A 117 15.03 1.49 6.47
N LYS A 118 15.07 2.82 6.32
CA LYS A 118 15.94 3.66 7.12
C LYS A 118 15.53 3.64 8.61
N PHE A 119 16.42 4.05 9.48
CA PHE A 119 16.05 4.31 10.86
C PHE A 119 15.01 5.45 10.93
N GLY A 120 13.89 5.22 11.64
CA GLY A 120 12.77 6.15 11.69
C GLY A 120 11.89 6.16 10.40
N GLY A 121 12.11 5.23 9.47
CA GLY A 121 11.24 5.04 8.32
C GLY A 121 9.90 4.41 8.69
N TYR A 122 8.89 4.63 7.86
CA TYR A 122 7.53 4.17 8.11
C TYR A 122 7.24 2.83 7.42
N PHE A 123 6.59 1.94 8.16
CA PHE A 123 6.06 0.70 7.61
C PHE A 123 4.54 0.70 7.70
N GLY A 124 3.86 0.26 6.64
CA GLY A 124 2.42 0.05 6.60
C GLY A 124 2.06 -1.27 5.92
N ALA A 125 0.92 -1.83 6.32
CA ALA A 125 0.34 -3.01 5.67
C ALA A 125 -1.18 -2.98 5.79
N ILE A 126 -1.87 -3.63 4.85
CA ILE A 126 -3.30 -3.85 4.91
C ILE A 126 -3.58 -5.34 5.10
N LEU A 127 -4.51 -5.67 5.99
CA LEU A 127 -4.82 -7.06 6.35
C LEU A 127 -6.32 -7.25 6.49
N PRO A 128 -6.89 -8.34 5.94
CA PRO A 128 -8.33 -8.57 5.95
C PRO A 128 -8.86 -9.23 7.23
N THR A 129 -8.00 -9.77 8.12
CA THR A 129 -8.45 -10.54 9.29
C THR A 129 -7.67 -10.23 10.56
N ALA A 130 -8.34 -10.30 11.72
CA ALA A 130 -7.72 -10.10 13.02
C ALA A 130 -6.56 -11.06 13.30
N ASN A 131 -6.69 -12.33 12.91
CA ASN A 131 -5.61 -13.33 13.09
C ASN A 131 -4.33 -12.95 12.34
N GLN A 132 -4.45 -12.36 11.14
CA GLN A 132 -3.29 -11.87 10.40
C GLN A 132 -2.69 -10.63 11.07
N VAL A 133 -3.54 -9.75 11.63
CA VAL A 133 -3.07 -8.59 12.41
C VAL A 133 -2.27 -9.04 13.63
N GLU A 134 -2.76 -10.01 14.41
CA GLU A 134 -2.04 -10.56 15.56
C GLU A 134 -0.67 -11.13 15.18
N ARG A 135 -0.61 -11.86 14.06
CA ARG A 135 0.67 -12.41 13.53
C ARG A 135 1.62 -11.28 13.12
N LEU A 136 1.10 -10.25 12.44
CA LEU A 136 1.93 -9.09 12.06
C LEU A 136 2.45 -8.34 13.29
N LEU A 137 1.63 -8.08 14.29
CA LEU A 137 2.04 -7.44 15.55
C LEU A 137 3.17 -8.22 16.24
N SER A 138 3.07 -9.55 16.26
CA SER A 138 4.11 -10.42 16.81
C SER A 138 5.42 -10.30 16.03
N ALA A 139 5.35 -10.33 14.69
CA ALA A 139 6.52 -10.20 13.83
C ALA A 139 7.18 -8.80 13.96
N LEU A 140 6.38 -7.73 14.04
CA LEU A 140 6.87 -6.37 14.24
C LEU A 140 7.63 -6.24 15.57
N ARG A 141 7.08 -6.77 16.67
CA ARG A 141 7.74 -6.78 17.98
C ARG A 141 9.08 -7.54 17.95
N GLN A 142 9.14 -8.67 17.26
CA GLN A 142 10.37 -9.47 17.14
C GLN A 142 11.47 -8.80 16.29
N ASN A 143 11.12 -7.80 15.49
CA ASN A 143 12.01 -7.07 14.61
C ASN A 143 12.21 -5.60 15.02
N ASP A 144 11.96 -5.27 16.30
CA ASP A 144 12.21 -3.96 16.90
C ASP A 144 11.45 -2.79 16.23
N PHE A 145 10.24 -3.04 15.74
CA PHE A 145 9.33 -1.98 15.34
C PHE A 145 8.61 -1.39 16.56
N GLY A 146 8.59 -0.07 16.66
CA GLY A 146 7.89 0.68 17.69
C GLY A 146 6.78 1.57 17.11
N PHE A 147 5.98 2.17 18.01
CA PHE A 147 4.91 3.11 17.65
C PHE A 147 3.90 2.50 16.64
N VAL A 148 3.41 1.30 16.96
CA VAL A 148 2.51 0.53 16.08
C VAL A 148 1.06 0.89 16.39
N ASP A 149 0.37 1.41 15.40
CA ASP A 149 -1.07 1.66 15.43
C ASP A 149 -1.81 0.65 14.54
N VAL A 150 -2.97 0.21 15.00
CA VAL A 150 -3.91 -0.63 14.24
C VAL A 150 -5.24 0.07 14.19
N CYS A 151 -5.79 0.25 12.98
CA CYS A 151 -7.06 0.94 12.80
C CYS A 151 -7.88 0.34 11.65
N GLU A 152 -9.16 0.61 11.67
CA GLU A 152 -10.10 0.35 10.59
C GLU A 152 -10.71 1.67 10.13
N LEU A 153 -10.79 1.90 8.83
CA LEU A 153 -11.38 3.10 8.26
C LEU A 153 -12.78 2.81 7.73
N ILE A 154 -13.78 3.44 8.31
CA ILE A 154 -15.17 3.31 7.90
C ILE A 154 -15.65 4.63 7.31
N LEU A 155 -15.98 4.62 6.01
CA LEU A 155 -16.55 5.77 5.31
C LEU A 155 -18.05 5.59 5.14
N ARG A 156 -18.82 6.54 5.67
CA ARG A 156 -20.28 6.56 5.56
C ARG A 156 -20.73 7.75 4.73
N TYR A 157 -21.42 7.48 3.65
CA TYR A 157 -22.04 8.50 2.82
C TYR A 157 -23.46 8.83 3.29
N TYR A 158 -23.91 10.05 3.05
CA TYR A 158 -25.28 10.52 3.25
C TYR A 158 -25.91 10.89 1.92
N LYS A 159 -27.22 10.77 1.82
CA LYS A 159 -27.95 11.31 0.69
C LYS A 159 -27.89 12.85 0.72
N SER A 160 -27.62 13.46 -0.41
CA SER A 160 -27.47 14.93 -0.54
C SER A 160 -28.79 15.66 -0.78
N GLU A 161 -29.94 14.99 -0.61
CA GLU A 161 -31.28 15.56 -0.77
C GLU A 161 -31.78 16.08 0.59
N PRO A 162 -32.08 17.38 0.75
CA PRO A 162 -32.50 17.96 2.04
C PRO A 162 -33.68 17.22 2.69
N GLU A 163 -34.70 16.85 1.90
CA GLU A 163 -35.92 16.18 2.37
C GLU A 163 -35.71 14.70 2.69
N ARG A 164 -34.55 14.16 2.32
CA ARG A 164 -34.16 12.75 2.50
C ARG A 164 -32.76 12.59 3.09
N PHE A 165 -32.30 13.57 3.84
CA PHE A 165 -30.98 13.54 4.48
C PHE A 165 -30.90 12.41 5.48
N ARG A 166 -30.27 11.32 5.06
CA ARG A 166 -30.02 10.10 5.88
C ARG A 166 -28.79 9.37 5.36
N PRO A 167 -28.17 8.49 6.16
CA PRO A 167 -27.10 7.64 5.68
C PRO A 167 -27.54 6.84 4.46
N VAL A 168 -26.60 6.62 3.54
CA VAL A 168 -26.76 5.62 2.47
C VAL A 168 -26.64 4.23 3.10
N ASP A 169 -27.37 3.25 2.58
CA ASP A 169 -27.44 1.89 3.15
C ASP A 169 -26.12 1.11 3.06
N ARG A 170 -25.13 1.65 2.31
CA ARG A 170 -23.79 1.06 2.19
C ARG A 170 -22.77 1.86 2.98
N MET A 171 -22.01 1.16 3.84
CA MET A 171 -20.74 1.64 4.37
C MET A 171 -19.61 1.00 3.56
N VAL A 172 -18.54 1.78 3.33
CA VAL A 172 -17.32 1.28 2.71
C VAL A 172 -16.29 1.11 3.81
N ALA A 173 -16.08 -0.14 4.21
CA ALA A 173 -15.03 -0.57 5.13
C ALA A 173 -14.11 -1.58 4.41
N HIS A 174 -12.93 -1.76 4.91
CA HIS A 174 -11.99 -2.82 4.52
C HIS A 174 -11.76 -3.72 5.70
#